data_5b891cd2b1a1ab9a01afe94dd42d61fa
#
_entry.id   5b891cd2b1a1ab9a01afe94dd42d61fa
#
_cell.length_a   1.000
_cell.length_b   1.000
_cell.length_c   1.000
_cell.angle_alpha   90.00
_cell.angle_beta   90.00
_cell.angle_gamma   90.00
#
_symmetry.space_group_name_H-M   'P 1'
#
loop_
_entity.id
_entity.type
_entity.pdbx_description
1 polymer ?
#
loop_
_entity_poly.entity_id
_entity_poly.type
_entity_poly.pdbx_seq_one_letter_code
_entity_poly.pdbx_strand_id
1 'polypeptide(L)'
;MSATPGGGVRTLRVPGRHGYAAEFSPYLPGRLACAASQHYGIAGSGTLLILDQNESGLRLFRSFDWNDGLFDVTWSENNEHVLVTCSGDGSLQLWDTARATGPLQVFKEHTQEVYSVDWSQTRGEQLVVSGSWDQTVKLWDPTVGKSLCTFRGHESVIYSTIWSPHIPGCFASSSGDQTLRIWDVKTTGVRIVVPAHQAEILSCDWCKYNENLVVTGAVDCSLRGWDLRNVQQPVFELLGHTYAIRRVKFSPFHASVLASCSYDFTVRFITPDFHYLQHFYLLAILEF
;
A
#
# COMPACT_ATOMS: atom_id res chain seq x y z
N MET A 1 -32.37 11.02 25.36
CA MET A 1 -30.98 11.48 25.40
C MET A 1 -30.10 10.35 24.88
N SER A 2 -29.76 10.36 23.61
CA SER A 2 -28.87 9.38 23.00
C SER A 2 -27.43 9.84 23.22
N ALA A 3 -26.67 9.08 23.99
CA ALA A 3 -25.23 9.30 24.14
C ALA A 3 -24.56 9.05 22.79
N THR A 4 -23.96 10.08 22.20
CA THR A 4 -22.98 9.93 21.11
C THR A 4 -21.80 9.13 21.65
N PRO A 5 -21.36 8.05 20.99
CA PRO A 5 -20.15 7.36 21.41
C PRO A 5 -18.98 8.32 21.15
N GLY A 6 -18.33 8.77 22.23
CA GLY A 6 -17.11 9.55 22.16
C GLY A 6 -16.02 8.74 21.49
N GLY A 7 -15.70 9.05 20.23
CA GLY A 7 -14.61 8.46 19.49
C GLY A 7 -13.26 8.94 20.04
N GLY A 8 -12.80 8.36 21.16
CA GLY A 8 -11.45 8.60 21.66
C GLY A 8 -10.39 8.03 20.71
N VAL A 9 -9.28 8.74 20.54
CA VAL A 9 -8.12 8.25 19.77
C VAL A 9 -7.59 7.00 20.46
N ARG A 10 -7.47 5.91 19.69
CA ARG A 10 -6.91 4.64 20.17
C ARG A 10 -5.47 4.53 19.71
N THR A 11 -4.56 4.33 20.64
CA THR A 11 -3.12 4.30 20.34
C THR A 11 -2.47 3.06 20.91
N LEU A 12 -1.54 2.51 20.16
CA LEU A 12 -0.57 1.52 20.62
C LEU A 12 0.83 2.06 20.30
N ARG A 13 1.68 2.16 21.31
CA ARG A 13 3.09 2.56 21.10
C ARG A 13 3.97 1.33 20.92
N VAL A 14 4.81 1.35 19.90
CA VAL A 14 5.82 0.32 19.63
C VAL A 14 7.19 1.02 19.56
N PRO A 15 7.92 1.10 20.68
CA PRO A 15 9.20 1.82 20.75
C PRO A 15 10.21 1.28 19.74
N GLY A 16 10.96 2.20 19.10
CA GLY A 16 12.03 1.84 18.16
C GLY A 16 11.53 1.27 16.83
N ARG A 17 10.26 1.45 16.49
CA ARG A 17 9.66 1.01 15.22
C ARG A 17 8.94 2.17 14.53
N HIS A 18 9.16 2.30 13.23
CA HIS A 18 8.48 3.24 12.34
C HIS A 18 7.53 2.47 11.44
N GLY A 19 6.23 2.79 11.47
CA GLY A 19 5.21 2.15 10.62
C GLY A 19 5.33 2.59 9.17
N TYR A 20 5.29 1.64 8.24
CA TYR A 20 5.34 1.88 6.80
C TYR A 20 4.02 1.64 6.11
N ALA A 21 3.32 0.59 6.51
CA ALA A 21 2.03 0.23 5.95
C ALA A 21 1.14 -0.40 7.02
N ALA A 22 -0.16 -0.22 6.87
CA ALA A 22 -1.17 -0.88 7.70
C ALA A 22 -2.37 -1.26 6.84
N GLU A 23 -2.89 -2.47 7.03
CA GLU A 23 -4.04 -2.98 6.30
C GLU A 23 -4.96 -3.76 7.23
N PHE A 24 -6.28 -3.47 7.15
CA PHE A 24 -7.29 -4.25 7.87
C PHE A 24 -7.51 -5.61 7.22
N SER A 25 -7.72 -6.63 8.06
CA SER A 25 -8.11 -7.96 7.58
C SER A 25 -9.45 -7.91 6.84
N PRO A 26 -9.55 -8.51 5.65
CA PRO A 26 -10.82 -8.60 4.93
C PRO A 26 -11.82 -9.56 5.59
N TYR A 27 -11.38 -10.37 6.54
CA TYR A 27 -12.20 -11.40 7.20
C TYR A 27 -12.53 -11.07 8.66
N LEU A 28 -11.57 -10.53 9.41
CA LEU A 28 -11.68 -10.35 10.86
C LEU A 28 -11.87 -8.86 11.19
N PRO A 29 -13.12 -8.44 11.49
CA PRO A 29 -13.39 -7.06 11.87
C PRO A 29 -12.53 -6.60 13.05
N GLY A 30 -11.89 -5.45 12.89
CA GLY A 30 -11.01 -4.88 13.92
C GLY A 30 -9.60 -5.46 13.96
N ARG A 31 -9.27 -6.48 13.16
CA ARG A 31 -7.89 -6.95 13.02
C ARG A 31 -7.17 -6.16 11.94
N LEU A 32 -5.94 -5.72 12.23
CA LEU A 32 -5.08 -5.08 11.24
C LEU A 32 -3.65 -5.61 11.35
N ALA A 33 -2.96 -5.66 10.21
CA ALA A 33 -1.53 -5.90 10.12
C ALA A 33 -0.81 -4.57 9.92
N CYS A 34 0.39 -4.44 10.50
CA CYS A 34 1.24 -3.27 10.29
C CYS A 34 2.67 -3.74 10.01
N ALA A 35 3.23 -3.29 8.90
CA ALA A 35 4.64 -3.43 8.59
C ALA A 35 5.41 -2.26 9.20
N ALA A 36 6.46 -2.57 9.95
CA ALA A 36 7.25 -1.57 10.65
C ALA A 36 8.75 -1.90 10.57
N SER A 37 9.60 -0.87 10.66
CA SER A 37 11.05 -0.99 10.53
C SER A 37 11.77 -0.20 11.59
N GLN A 38 12.97 -0.65 11.97
CA GLN A 38 13.92 0.15 12.77
C GLN A 38 14.56 1.24 11.90
N HIS A 39 15.07 2.28 12.55
CA HIS A 39 15.89 3.31 11.93
C HIS A 39 15.38 3.80 10.57
N TYR A 40 14.06 4.04 10.46
CA TYR A 40 13.40 4.46 9.21
C TYR A 40 13.66 3.50 8.03
N GLY A 41 13.83 2.20 8.28
CA GLY A 41 14.09 1.20 7.24
C GLY A 41 15.46 1.32 6.56
N ILE A 42 16.32 2.22 7.01
CA ILE A 42 17.68 2.40 6.47
C ILE A 42 18.61 1.28 6.98
N ALA A 43 18.35 0.79 8.19
CA ALA A 43 19.13 -0.26 8.81
C ALA A 43 18.32 -0.96 9.92
N GLY A 44 18.78 -2.13 10.34
CA GLY A 44 18.16 -2.88 11.42
C GLY A 44 17.06 -3.83 10.92
N SER A 45 16.22 -4.29 11.84
CA SER A 45 15.20 -5.30 11.58
C SER A 45 13.84 -4.67 11.29
N GLY A 46 13.01 -5.42 10.56
CA GLY A 46 11.58 -5.16 10.41
C GLY A 46 10.75 -5.96 11.41
N THR A 47 9.54 -5.51 11.65
CA THR A 47 8.57 -6.22 12.50
C THR A 47 7.18 -6.14 11.85
N LEU A 48 6.58 -7.29 11.65
CA LEU A 48 5.17 -7.41 11.32
C LEU A 48 4.38 -7.46 12.63
N LEU A 49 3.45 -6.50 12.82
CA LEU A 49 2.57 -6.41 13.97
C LEU A 49 1.16 -6.80 13.56
N ILE A 50 0.54 -7.72 14.28
CA ILE A 50 -0.88 -8.04 14.14
C ILE A 50 -1.60 -7.47 15.35
N LEU A 51 -2.54 -6.58 15.11
CA LEU A 51 -3.25 -5.83 16.13
C LEU A 51 -4.74 -6.15 16.07
N ASP A 52 -5.35 -6.26 17.26
CA ASP A 52 -6.80 -6.36 17.40
C ASP A 52 -7.36 -5.07 18.03
N GLN A 53 -8.34 -4.50 17.37
CA GLN A 53 -9.10 -3.36 17.85
C GLN A 53 -10.39 -3.85 18.52
N ASN A 54 -10.62 -3.45 19.76
CA ASN A 54 -11.83 -3.74 20.50
C ASN A 54 -12.31 -2.49 21.26
N GLU A 55 -13.35 -2.61 22.08
CA GLU A 55 -13.89 -1.51 22.86
C GLU A 55 -12.87 -0.89 23.83
N SER A 56 -11.93 -1.68 24.33
CA SER A 56 -10.86 -1.22 25.23
C SER A 56 -9.67 -0.55 24.54
N GLY A 57 -9.57 -0.61 23.20
CA GLY A 57 -8.51 0.01 22.44
C GLY A 57 -7.84 -0.90 21.42
N LEU A 58 -6.59 -0.59 21.05
CA LEU A 58 -5.72 -1.41 20.22
C LEU A 58 -4.84 -2.31 21.09
N ARG A 59 -4.79 -3.59 20.78
CA ARG A 59 -3.97 -4.57 21.48
C ARG A 59 -3.11 -5.36 20.50
N LEU A 60 -1.85 -5.58 20.85
CA LEU A 60 -0.98 -6.49 20.11
C LEU A 60 -1.50 -7.93 20.27
N PHE A 61 -1.88 -8.54 19.15
CA PHE A 61 -2.24 -9.95 19.08
C PHE A 61 -0.98 -10.79 18.88
N ARG A 62 -0.12 -10.40 17.92
CA ARG A 62 1.11 -11.12 17.57
C ARG A 62 2.13 -10.21 16.91
N SER A 63 3.41 -10.55 17.01
CA SER A 63 4.49 -9.89 16.27
C SER A 63 5.45 -10.93 15.70
N PHE A 64 6.02 -10.60 14.54
CA PHE A 64 7.03 -11.39 13.86
C PHE A 64 8.17 -10.47 13.44
N ASP A 65 9.40 -10.84 13.78
CA ASP A 65 10.57 -10.09 13.35
C ASP A 65 11.17 -10.65 12.07
N TRP A 66 11.71 -9.75 11.27
CA TRP A 66 12.44 -10.04 10.04
C TRP A 66 13.80 -9.35 10.05
N ASN A 67 14.78 -9.91 9.31
CA ASN A 67 16.17 -9.46 9.37
C ASN A 67 16.41 -8.06 8.78
N ASP A 68 15.47 -7.55 7.98
CA ASP A 68 15.56 -6.23 7.33
C ASP A 68 14.22 -5.50 7.39
N GLY A 69 14.20 -4.21 7.08
CA GLY A 69 13.01 -3.37 7.13
C GLY A 69 11.83 -3.95 6.35
N LEU A 70 10.62 -3.88 6.91
CA LEU A 70 9.37 -4.23 6.24
C LEU A 70 8.66 -2.95 5.77
N PHE A 71 8.35 -2.87 4.46
CA PHE A 71 7.84 -1.66 3.82
C PHE A 71 6.38 -1.70 3.42
N ASP A 72 5.83 -2.89 3.17
CA ASP A 72 4.41 -3.05 2.85
C ASP A 72 3.86 -4.38 3.36
N VAL A 73 2.53 -4.46 3.46
CA VAL A 73 1.81 -5.65 3.94
C VAL A 73 0.47 -5.74 3.23
N THR A 74 0.08 -6.95 2.87
CA THR A 74 -1.23 -7.22 2.28
C THR A 74 -1.78 -8.55 2.77
N TRP A 75 -3.10 -8.58 3.04
CA TRP A 75 -3.80 -9.80 3.45
C TRP A 75 -4.17 -10.67 2.25
N SER A 76 -4.20 -11.98 2.51
CA SER A 76 -4.79 -12.92 1.56
C SER A 76 -6.30 -12.73 1.44
N GLU A 77 -6.80 -12.76 0.22
CA GLU A 77 -8.25 -12.76 -0.05
C GLU A 77 -8.88 -14.17 0.02
N ASN A 78 -8.07 -15.19 0.30
CA ASN A 78 -8.53 -16.59 0.32
C ASN A 78 -8.34 -17.28 1.69
N ASN A 79 -7.61 -16.66 2.63
CA ASN A 79 -7.36 -17.23 3.95
C ASN A 79 -7.20 -16.13 5.00
N GLU A 80 -8.06 -16.16 6.02
CA GLU A 80 -8.12 -15.17 7.10
C GLU A 80 -6.84 -15.03 7.95
N HIS A 81 -5.96 -16.03 7.90
CA HIS A 81 -4.73 -16.06 8.69
C HIS A 81 -3.48 -15.73 7.89
N VAL A 82 -3.59 -15.67 6.56
CA VAL A 82 -2.44 -15.52 5.67
C VAL A 82 -2.28 -14.09 5.20
N LEU A 83 -1.04 -13.63 5.16
CA LEU A 83 -0.67 -12.32 4.63
C LEU A 83 0.76 -12.36 4.07
N VAL A 84 1.10 -11.37 3.27
CA VAL A 84 2.44 -11.18 2.70
C VAL A 84 3.01 -9.84 3.12
N THR A 85 4.29 -9.81 3.44
CA THR A 85 5.08 -8.57 3.61
C THR A 85 6.17 -8.51 2.57
N CYS A 86 6.69 -7.31 2.32
CA CYS A 86 7.87 -7.10 1.50
C CYS A 86 8.96 -6.37 2.29
N SER A 87 10.22 -6.59 1.90
CA SER A 87 11.38 -6.23 2.70
C SER A 87 12.50 -5.55 1.92
N GLY A 88 13.36 -4.82 2.66
CA GLY A 88 14.57 -4.19 2.16
C GLY A 88 15.62 -5.16 1.63
N ASP A 89 15.60 -6.40 2.08
CA ASP A 89 16.51 -7.44 1.58
C ASP A 89 16.15 -8.00 0.18
N GLY A 90 15.11 -7.46 -0.46
CA GLY A 90 14.62 -7.91 -1.78
C GLY A 90 13.71 -9.13 -1.72
N SER A 91 13.24 -9.52 -0.55
CA SER A 91 12.36 -10.68 -0.37
C SER A 91 10.92 -10.30 -0.01
N LEU A 92 10.00 -11.24 -0.29
CA LEU A 92 8.66 -11.26 0.24
C LEU A 92 8.54 -12.40 1.24
N GLN A 93 7.76 -12.22 2.29
CA GLN A 93 7.52 -13.22 3.32
C GLN A 93 6.02 -13.55 3.38
N LEU A 94 5.68 -14.80 3.25
CA LEU A 94 4.34 -15.33 3.46
C LEU A 94 4.18 -15.75 4.92
N TRP A 95 3.22 -15.20 5.63
CA TRP A 95 3.00 -15.43 7.05
C TRP A 95 1.65 -16.08 7.31
N ASP A 96 1.59 -16.86 8.39
CA ASP A 96 0.35 -17.39 8.95
C ASP A 96 0.21 -16.89 10.40
N THR A 97 -0.77 -16.05 10.65
CA THR A 97 -1.04 -15.47 11.97
C THR A 97 -1.49 -16.51 13.01
N ALA A 98 -1.93 -17.70 12.58
CA ALA A 98 -2.24 -18.80 13.48
C ALA A 98 -0.98 -19.48 14.05
N ARG A 99 0.17 -19.35 13.39
CA ARG A 99 1.45 -19.90 13.83
C ARG A 99 2.23 -18.86 14.65
N ALA A 100 3.02 -19.37 15.59
CA ALA A 100 3.87 -18.51 16.45
C ALA A 100 5.28 -18.31 15.91
N THR A 101 5.67 -19.06 14.88
CA THR A 101 7.04 -19.10 14.35
C THR A 101 7.07 -18.51 12.94
N GLY A 102 8.20 -17.97 12.53
CA GLY A 102 8.58 -17.40 11.25
C GLY A 102 7.68 -17.54 10.01
N PRO A 103 8.07 -17.02 8.87
CA PRO A 103 7.24 -17.07 7.66
C PRO A 103 7.05 -18.52 7.17
N LEU A 104 5.92 -18.78 6.55
CA LEU A 104 5.64 -20.05 5.86
C LEU A 104 6.60 -20.27 4.69
N GLN A 105 6.87 -19.18 3.97
CA GLN A 105 7.71 -19.16 2.78
C GLN A 105 8.35 -17.79 2.58
N VAL A 106 9.54 -17.78 1.97
CA VAL A 106 10.26 -16.58 1.57
C VAL A 106 10.51 -16.66 0.07
N PHE A 107 10.14 -15.59 -0.63
CA PHE A 107 10.36 -15.43 -2.06
C PHE A 107 11.48 -14.41 -2.26
N LYS A 108 12.63 -14.79 -2.79
CA LYS A 108 13.77 -13.91 -2.93
C LYS A 108 14.30 -13.96 -4.37
N GLU A 109 13.80 -13.05 -5.20
CA GLU A 109 14.22 -12.90 -6.59
C GLU A 109 14.41 -11.43 -7.01
N HIS A 110 13.88 -10.46 -6.28
CA HIS A 110 14.25 -9.06 -6.49
C HIS A 110 15.69 -8.84 -6.04
N THR A 111 16.40 -7.96 -6.76
CA THR A 111 17.81 -7.68 -6.52
C THR A 111 18.05 -6.45 -5.67
N GLN A 112 16.99 -5.69 -5.39
CA GLN A 112 16.98 -4.53 -4.52
C GLN A 112 15.73 -4.55 -3.64
N GLU A 113 15.55 -3.52 -2.80
CA GLU A 113 14.45 -3.38 -1.86
C GLU A 113 13.09 -3.54 -2.55
N VAL A 114 12.16 -4.23 -1.90
CA VAL A 114 10.77 -4.34 -2.32
C VAL A 114 9.94 -3.38 -1.49
N TYR A 115 9.33 -2.39 -2.15
CA TYR A 115 8.64 -1.29 -1.47
C TYR A 115 7.12 -1.42 -1.45
N SER A 116 6.59 -2.30 -2.29
CA SER A 116 5.14 -2.51 -2.36
C SER A 116 4.81 -3.95 -2.68
N VAL A 117 3.73 -4.42 -2.08
CA VAL A 117 3.14 -5.73 -2.33
C VAL A 117 1.62 -5.61 -2.27
N ASP A 118 0.92 -6.28 -3.19
CA ASP A 118 -0.54 -6.28 -3.19
C ASP A 118 -1.09 -7.63 -3.63
N TRP A 119 -2.10 -8.12 -2.91
CA TRP A 119 -2.78 -9.39 -3.18
C TRP A 119 -3.99 -9.14 -4.07
N SER A 120 -4.16 -9.95 -5.13
CA SER A 120 -5.31 -9.83 -6.03
C SER A 120 -6.64 -10.01 -5.28
N GLN A 121 -7.54 -9.06 -5.46
CA GLN A 121 -8.89 -9.10 -4.89
C GLN A 121 -9.87 -9.93 -5.74
N THR A 122 -9.41 -10.47 -6.87
CA THR A 122 -10.22 -11.34 -7.72
C THR A 122 -10.40 -12.70 -7.05
N ARG A 123 -11.64 -13.02 -6.68
CA ARG A 123 -11.96 -14.31 -6.05
C ARG A 123 -11.53 -15.47 -6.93
N GLY A 124 -10.83 -16.43 -6.33
CA GLY A 124 -10.32 -17.62 -7.02
C GLY A 124 -8.93 -17.47 -7.61
N GLU A 125 -8.35 -16.28 -7.68
CA GLU A 125 -6.96 -16.05 -8.04
C GLU A 125 -6.10 -15.81 -6.80
N GLN A 126 -5.03 -16.59 -6.66
CA GLN A 126 -4.06 -16.40 -5.56
C GLN A 126 -2.79 -15.75 -6.10
N LEU A 127 -2.96 -14.52 -6.62
CA LEU A 127 -1.85 -13.79 -7.23
C LEU A 127 -1.43 -12.61 -6.38
N VAL A 128 -0.13 -12.40 -6.29
CA VAL A 128 0.50 -11.27 -5.61
C VAL A 128 1.38 -10.54 -6.60
N VAL A 129 1.38 -9.20 -6.57
CA VAL A 129 2.35 -8.38 -7.29
C VAL A 129 3.26 -7.67 -6.31
N SER A 130 4.52 -7.48 -6.69
CA SER A 130 5.50 -6.71 -5.92
C SER A 130 6.24 -5.73 -6.80
N GLY A 131 6.46 -4.52 -6.29
CA GLY A 131 7.25 -3.47 -6.92
C GLY A 131 8.55 -3.22 -6.15
N SER A 132 9.66 -3.11 -6.88
CA SER A 132 10.99 -3.02 -6.30
C SER A 132 11.81 -1.85 -6.86
N TRP A 133 12.81 -1.49 -6.10
CA TRP A 133 13.85 -0.55 -6.53
C TRP A 133 14.72 -1.10 -7.65
N ASP A 134 14.67 -2.40 -7.94
CA ASP A 134 15.28 -3.01 -9.12
C ASP A 134 14.55 -2.66 -10.45
N GLN A 135 13.58 -1.75 -10.42
CA GLN A 135 12.81 -1.22 -11.55
C GLN A 135 11.85 -2.25 -12.16
N THR A 136 11.63 -3.38 -11.49
CA THR A 136 10.73 -4.44 -11.97
C THR A 136 9.52 -4.62 -11.08
N VAL A 137 8.42 -5.05 -11.71
CA VAL A 137 7.30 -5.67 -11.00
C VAL A 137 7.37 -7.18 -11.22
N LYS A 138 7.16 -7.95 -10.16
CA LYS A 138 7.05 -9.40 -10.26
C LYS A 138 5.66 -9.88 -9.87
N LEU A 139 5.20 -10.90 -10.57
CA LEU A 139 3.96 -11.62 -10.30
C LEU A 139 4.28 -12.93 -9.62
N TRP A 140 3.56 -13.24 -8.54
CA TRP A 140 3.78 -14.43 -7.73
C TRP A 140 2.49 -15.22 -7.55
N ASP A 141 2.63 -16.53 -7.52
CA ASP A 141 1.68 -17.43 -6.92
C ASP A 141 2.29 -17.90 -5.57
N PRO A 142 1.67 -17.58 -4.43
CA PRO A 142 2.20 -17.96 -3.12
C PRO A 142 2.38 -19.47 -2.92
N THR A 143 1.78 -20.30 -3.77
CA THR A 143 1.88 -21.76 -3.70
C THR A 143 3.08 -22.32 -4.46
N VAL A 144 3.65 -21.54 -5.40
CA VAL A 144 4.67 -22.03 -6.35
C VAL A 144 6.11 -21.77 -5.87
N GLY A 145 6.33 -20.78 -5.03
CA GLY A 145 7.66 -20.46 -4.50
C GLY A 145 8.61 -19.73 -5.47
N LYS A 146 8.13 -19.38 -6.66
CA LYS A 146 8.87 -18.62 -7.68
C LYS A 146 7.94 -17.56 -8.31
N SER A 147 8.55 -16.51 -8.88
CA SER A 147 7.80 -15.56 -9.68
C SER A 147 7.29 -16.21 -10.96
N LEU A 148 6.02 -15.96 -11.28
CA LEU A 148 5.40 -16.41 -12.54
C LEU A 148 5.86 -15.57 -13.71
N CYS A 149 6.06 -14.26 -13.47
CA CYS A 149 6.42 -13.30 -14.50
C CYS A 149 7.15 -12.10 -13.90
N THR A 150 7.99 -11.46 -14.73
CA THR A 150 8.64 -10.19 -14.41
C THR A 150 8.27 -9.15 -15.46
N PHE A 151 7.67 -8.04 -15.04
CA PHE A 151 7.32 -6.92 -15.89
C PHE A 151 8.45 -5.89 -15.86
N ARG A 152 8.89 -5.50 -17.04
CA ARG A 152 9.97 -4.53 -17.25
C ARG A 152 9.45 -3.36 -18.06
N GLY A 153 9.99 -2.17 -17.82
CA GLY A 153 9.63 -0.99 -18.56
C GLY A 153 9.78 0.30 -17.77
N HIS A 154 9.57 0.30 -16.44
CA HIS A 154 9.97 1.45 -15.63
C HIS A 154 11.48 1.69 -15.73
N GLU A 155 11.86 2.97 -15.73
CA GLU A 155 13.25 3.42 -15.84
C GLU A 155 13.83 3.91 -14.51
N SER A 156 13.05 3.80 -13.44
CA SER A 156 13.44 4.13 -12.07
C SER A 156 12.73 3.22 -11.08
N VAL A 157 13.01 3.42 -9.81
CA VAL A 157 12.47 2.66 -8.68
C VAL A 157 10.93 2.64 -8.69
N ILE A 158 10.35 1.51 -8.30
CA ILE A 158 8.90 1.35 -8.18
C ILE A 158 8.52 1.47 -6.71
N TYR A 159 7.65 2.43 -6.41
CA TYR A 159 7.21 2.72 -5.05
C TYR A 159 5.87 2.09 -4.68
N SER A 160 5.00 1.86 -5.66
CA SER A 160 3.68 1.28 -5.39
C SER A 160 3.23 0.40 -6.54
N THR A 161 2.64 -0.74 -6.20
CA THR A 161 1.94 -1.64 -7.11
C THR A 161 0.60 -2.00 -6.50
N ILE A 162 -0.48 -1.98 -7.29
CA ILE A 162 -1.81 -2.27 -6.79
C ILE A 162 -2.68 -2.91 -7.86
N TRP A 163 -3.38 -3.97 -7.51
CA TRP A 163 -4.34 -4.63 -8.40
C TRP A 163 -5.57 -3.77 -8.67
N SER A 164 -6.09 -3.87 -9.88
CA SER A 164 -7.41 -3.34 -10.19
C SER A 164 -8.48 -4.16 -9.44
N PRO A 165 -9.36 -3.52 -8.67
CA PRO A 165 -10.47 -4.23 -8.03
C PRO A 165 -11.58 -4.60 -9.02
N HIS A 166 -11.51 -4.14 -10.27
CA HIS A 166 -12.56 -4.30 -11.27
C HIS A 166 -12.16 -5.22 -12.42
N ILE A 167 -10.90 -5.12 -12.87
CA ILE A 167 -10.42 -5.79 -14.09
C ILE A 167 -9.48 -6.91 -13.70
N PRO A 168 -9.89 -8.19 -13.76
CA PRO A 168 -9.04 -9.33 -13.43
C PRO A 168 -7.77 -9.34 -14.27
N GLY A 169 -6.64 -9.60 -13.61
CA GLY A 169 -5.33 -9.64 -14.27
C GLY A 169 -4.75 -8.28 -14.64
N CYS A 170 -5.36 -7.18 -14.19
CA CYS A 170 -4.86 -5.82 -14.42
C CYS A 170 -4.34 -5.21 -13.12
N PHE A 171 -3.18 -4.57 -13.17
CA PHE A 171 -2.61 -3.85 -12.04
C PHE A 171 -1.95 -2.55 -12.47
N ALA A 172 -1.79 -1.62 -11.53
CA ALA A 172 -1.08 -0.37 -11.70
C ALA A 172 0.25 -0.39 -10.97
N SER A 173 1.23 0.36 -11.48
CA SER A 173 2.47 0.67 -10.77
C SER A 173 2.84 2.14 -10.89
N SER A 174 3.39 2.70 -9.83
CA SER A 174 3.91 4.06 -9.79
C SER A 174 5.40 4.08 -9.47
N SER A 175 6.13 4.99 -10.12
CA SER A 175 7.59 4.96 -10.13
C SER A 175 8.24 6.34 -9.98
N GLY A 176 9.52 6.32 -9.61
CA GLY A 176 10.42 7.46 -9.65
C GLY A 176 10.68 7.99 -11.08
N ASP A 177 10.33 7.24 -12.12
CA ASP A 177 10.35 7.70 -13.50
C ASP A 177 9.21 8.66 -13.87
N GLN A 178 8.41 9.09 -12.88
CA GLN A 178 7.32 10.06 -13.02
C GLN A 178 6.10 9.51 -13.79
N THR A 179 6.09 8.20 -14.07
CA THR A 179 4.99 7.55 -14.76
C THR A 179 4.16 6.65 -13.86
N LEU A 180 2.85 6.65 -14.12
CA LEU A 180 1.93 5.60 -13.72
C LEU A 180 1.76 4.65 -14.90
N ARG A 181 1.90 3.35 -14.68
CA ARG A 181 1.73 2.34 -15.72
C ARG A 181 0.65 1.35 -15.34
N ILE A 182 -0.15 0.98 -16.33
CA ILE A 182 -1.16 -0.07 -16.22
C ILE A 182 -0.70 -1.28 -17.00
N TRP A 183 -0.76 -2.44 -16.38
CA TRP A 183 -0.25 -3.70 -16.88
C TRP A 183 -1.36 -4.73 -17.01
N ASP A 184 -1.17 -5.68 -17.89
CA ASP A 184 -2.03 -6.83 -18.07
C ASP A 184 -1.19 -8.12 -17.98
N VAL A 185 -1.51 -8.99 -17.04
CA VAL A 185 -0.77 -10.24 -16.81
C VAL A 185 -0.85 -11.21 -17.99
N LYS A 186 -1.91 -11.12 -18.81
CA LYS A 186 -2.10 -12.00 -19.96
C LYS A 186 -1.17 -11.68 -21.11
N THR A 187 -0.89 -10.40 -21.31
CA THR A 187 0.00 -9.94 -22.39
C THR A 187 1.43 -9.75 -21.90
N THR A 188 1.67 -9.81 -20.58
CA THR A 188 2.94 -9.52 -19.90
C THR A 188 3.55 -8.17 -20.28
N GLY A 189 2.72 -7.24 -20.74
CA GLY A 189 3.12 -5.94 -21.26
C GLY A 189 2.41 -4.76 -20.60
N VAL A 190 2.99 -3.58 -20.83
CA VAL A 190 2.34 -2.32 -20.45
C VAL A 190 1.17 -2.04 -21.37
N ARG A 191 0.00 -1.76 -20.77
CA ARG A 191 -1.23 -1.42 -21.47
C ARG A 191 -1.38 0.09 -21.65
N ILE A 192 -1.06 0.85 -20.61
CA ILE A 192 -1.15 2.32 -20.61
C ILE A 192 0.06 2.88 -19.88
N VAL A 193 0.64 3.97 -20.40
CA VAL A 193 1.66 4.78 -19.74
C VAL A 193 1.10 6.19 -19.56
N VAL A 194 1.07 6.67 -18.32
CA VAL A 194 0.62 8.01 -17.98
C VAL A 194 1.82 8.80 -17.47
N PRO A 195 2.26 9.88 -18.15
CA PRO A 195 3.23 10.82 -17.60
C PRO A 195 2.55 11.69 -16.53
N ALA A 196 2.41 11.12 -15.33
CA ALA A 196 1.45 11.61 -14.36
C ALA A 196 1.95 12.83 -13.58
N HIS A 197 3.24 12.93 -13.33
CA HIS A 197 3.81 14.01 -12.51
C HIS A 197 5.15 14.49 -13.10
N GLN A 198 5.66 15.58 -12.53
CA GLN A 198 7.00 16.11 -12.82
C GLN A 198 8.02 15.69 -11.76
N ALA A 199 7.64 14.80 -10.87
CA ALA A 199 8.42 14.26 -9.78
C ALA A 199 8.05 12.80 -9.52
N GLU A 200 8.80 12.13 -8.65
CA GLU A 200 8.57 10.73 -8.29
C GLU A 200 7.16 10.50 -7.73
N ILE A 201 6.53 9.42 -8.17
CA ILE A 201 5.19 9.03 -7.73
C ILE A 201 5.32 7.95 -6.67
N LEU A 202 5.03 8.32 -5.42
CA LEU A 202 5.24 7.44 -4.27
C LEU A 202 4.06 6.50 -4.00
N SER A 203 2.87 6.80 -4.51
CA SER A 203 1.69 5.97 -4.29
C SER A 203 0.67 6.14 -5.39
N CYS A 204 -0.07 5.06 -5.66
CA CYS A 204 -1.27 5.09 -6.48
C CYS A 204 -2.36 4.22 -5.83
N ASP A 205 -3.63 4.50 -6.16
CA ASP A 205 -4.76 3.67 -5.76
C ASP A 205 -5.89 3.71 -6.80
N TRP A 206 -6.64 2.61 -6.93
CA TRP A 206 -7.79 2.50 -7.80
C TRP A 206 -9.05 2.96 -7.08
N CYS A 207 -9.89 3.72 -7.80
CA CYS A 207 -11.25 4.00 -7.34
C CYS A 207 -12.05 2.69 -7.23
N LYS A 208 -12.68 2.46 -6.08
CA LYS A 208 -13.48 1.25 -5.83
C LYS A 208 -14.84 1.26 -6.54
N TYR A 209 -15.24 2.41 -7.13
CA TYR A 209 -16.55 2.65 -7.74
C TYR A 209 -16.48 3.02 -9.22
N ASN A 210 -15.27 3.28 -9.73
CA ASN A 210 -15.04 3.61 -11.13
C ASN A 210 -13.79 2.88 -11.64
N GLU A 211 -13.98 1.90 -12.50
CA GLU A 211 -12.91 1.07 -13.05
C GLU A 211 -11.84 1.83 -13.83
N ASN A 212 -12.18 3.01 -14.34
CA ASN A 212 -11.28 3.82 -15.16
C ASN A 212 -10.55 4.91 -14.37
N LEU A 213 -10.81 5.05 -13.06
CA LEU A 213 -10.23 6.12 -12.27
C LEU A 213 -9.12 5.60 -11.35
N VAL A 214 -7.93 6.16 -11.51
CA VAL A 214 -6.76 5.93 -10.64
C VAL A 214 -6.28 7.26 -10.09
N VAL A 215 -5.86 7.28 -8.82
CA VAL A 215 -5.24 8.45 -8.18
C VAL A 215 -3.76 8.19 -7.95
N THR A 216 -2.96 9.24 -8.07
CA THR A 216 -1.52 9.25 -7.77
C THR A 216 -1.19 10.32 -6.75
N GLY A 217 -0.21 10.04 -5.89
CA GLY A 217 0.37 11.01 -4.97
C GLY A 217 1.89 11.03 -5.13
N ALA A 218 2.46 12.24 -5.23
CA ALA A 218 3.84 12.41 -5.65
C ALA A 218 4.66 13.34 -4.75
N VAL A 219 5.96 13.40 -5.05
CA VAL A 219 6.93 14.28 -4.39
C VAL A 219 6.67 15.76 -4.66
N ASP A 220 5.99 16.09 -5.77
CA ASP A 220 5.55 17.45 -6.10
C ASP A 220 4.41 17.98 -5.20
N CYS A 221 4.06 17.23 -4.16
CA CYS A 221 3.02 17.56 -3.17
C CYS A 221 1.60 17.58 -3.73
N SER A 222 1.39 17.10 -4.96
CA SER A 222 0.07 17.06 -5.60
C SER A 222 -0.52 15.64 -5.60
N LEU A 223 -1.86 15.58 -5.52
CA LEU A 223 -2.64 14.41 -5.89
C LEU A 223 -3.27 14.66 -7.24
N ARG A 224 -3.22 13.67 -8.13
CA ARG A 224 -3.89 13.74 -9.43
C ARG A 224 -4.74 12.52 -9.68
N GLY A 225 -5.94 12.76 -10.21
CA GLY A 225 -6.84 11.69 -10.66
C GLY A 225 -6.76 11.53 -12.17
N TRP A 226 -6.73 10.28 -12.63
CA TRP A 226 -6.51 9.90 -14.03
C TRP A 226 -7.66 9.04 -14.52
N ASP A 227 -8.32 9.47 -15.60
CA ASP A 227 -9.24 8.61 -16.35
C ASP A 227 -8.43 7.83 -17.40
N LEU A 228 -8.39 6.51 -17.25
CA LEU A 228 -7.61 5.62 -18.12
C LEU A 228 -8.09 5.58 -19.57
N ARG A 229 -9.26 6.13 -19.87
CA ARG A 229 -9.78 6.31 -21.24
C ARG A 229 -9.18 7.53 -21.93
N ASN A 230 -8.73 8.52 -21.14
CA ASN A 230 -8.08 9.73 -21.63
C ASN A 230 -7.04 10.21 -20.63
N VAL A 231 -5.78 9.87 -20.87
CA VAL A 231 -4.65 10.15 -19.98
C VAL A 231 -3.85 11.41 -20.37
N GLN A 232 -4.40 12.25 -21.25
CA GLN A 232 -3.72 13.46 -21.73
C GLN A 232 -3.59 14.53 -20.63
N GLN A 233 -4.56 14.58 -19.72
CA GLN A 233 -4.55 15.47 -18.57
C GLN A 233 -5.30 14.84 -17.40
N PRO A 234 -4.96 15.20 -16.16
CA PRO A 234 -5.69 14.70 -14.99
C PRO A 234 -7.14 15.21 -14.99
N VAL A 235 -8.06 14.37 -14.51
CA VAL A 235 -9.46 14.78 -14.34
C VAL A 235 -9.65 15.69 -13.13
N PHE A 236 -8.74 15.62 -12.17
CA PHE A 236 -8.62 16.56 -11.06
C PHE A 236 -7.18 16.62 -10.55
N GLU A 237 -6.83 17.75 -9.97
CA GLU A 237 -5.59 17.97 -9.24
C GLU A 237 -5.93 18.59 -7.89
N LEU A 238 -5.39 18.00 -6.81
CA LEU A 238 -5.63 18.43 -5.45
C LEU A 238 -4.30 18.84 -4.83
N LEU A 239 -4.22 20.12 -4.50
CA LEU A 239 -3.07 20.76 -3.87
C LEU A 239 -3.37 20.99 -2.39
N GLY A 240 -2.32 21.11 -1.57
CA GLY A 240 -2.49 21.48 -0.17
C GLY A 240 -1.47 20.86 0.77
N HIS A 241 -0.97 19.67 0.49
CA HIS A 241 0.20 19.16 1.20
C HIS A 241 1.42 20.04 0.90
N THR A 242 2.27 20.23 1.90
CA THR A 242 3.48 21.06 1.79
C THR A 242 4.75 20.25 1.60
N TYR A 243 4.65 18.91 1.70
CA TYR A 243 5.71 17.94 1.45
C TYR A 243 5.17 16.75 0.65
N ALA A 244 6.07 15.88 0.22
CA ALA A 244 5.78 14.71 -0.59
C ALA A 244 4.64 13.87 -0.01
N ILE A 245 3.75 13.39 -0.88
CA ILE A 245 2.63 12.55 -0.50
C ILE A 245 3.08 11.10 -0.49
N ARG A 246 3.11 10.49 0.70
CA ARG A 246 3.64 9.14 0.90
C ARG A 246 2.66 8.04 0.53
N ARG A 247 1.37 8.22 0.84
CA ARG A 247 0.33 7.23 0.53
C ARG A 247 -1.00 7.91 0.21
N VAL A 248 -1.71 7.36 -0.75
CA VAL A 248 -3.09 7.75 -1.10
C VAL A 248 -3.97 6.50 -1.10
N LYS A 249 -5.21 6.64 -0.65
CA LYS A 249 -6.21 5.56 -0.69
C LYS A 249 -7.60 6.11 -0.94
N PHE A 250 -8.34 5.47 -1.84
CA PHE A 250 -9.78 5.69 -1.97
C PHE A 250 -10.52 5.09 -0.78
N SER A 251 -11.59 5.75 -0.36
CA SER A 251 -12.50 5.18 0.62
C SER A 251 -13.18 3.93 0.04
N PRO A 252 -13.21 2.82 0.80
CA PRO A 252 -13.99 1.66 0.40
C PRO A 252 -15.51 1.85 0.61
N PHE A 253 -15.93 2.96 1.26
CA PHE A 253 -17.33 3.20 1.64
C PHE A 253 -17.98 4.35 0.87
N HIS A 254 -17.17 5.27 0.33
CA HIS A 254 -17.64 6.49 -0.34
C HIS A 254 -16.86 6.74 -1.63
N ALA A 255 -17.59 6.79 -2.75
CA ALA A 255 -16.99 6.92 -4.09
C ALA A 255 -16.13 8.19 -4.28
N SER A 256 -16.47 9.26 -3.57
CA SER A 256 -15.84 10.57 -3.71
C SER A 256 -14.87 10.93 -2.58
N VAL A 257 -14.51 9.99 -1.71
CA VAL A 257 -13.61 10.28 -0.59
C VAL A 257 -12.26 9.65 -0.80
N LEU A 258 -11.21 10.45 -0.63
CA LEU A 258 -9.80 10.06 -0.63
C LEU A 258 -9.19 10.34 0.73
N ALA A 259 -8.25 9.51 1.12
CA ALA A 259 -7.32 9.79 2.21
C ALA A 259 -5.90 9.91 1.65
N SER A 260 -5.15 10.88 2.12
CA SER A 260 -3.73 11.04 1.82
C SER A 260 -2.91 11.29 3.08
N CYS A 261 -1.69 10.75 3.13
CA CYS A 261 -0.71 11.11 4.15
C CYS A 261 0.57 11.62 3.51
N SER A 262 1.23 12.55 4.20
CA SER A 262 2.39 13.26 3.68
C SER A 262 3.48 13.40 4.74
N TYR A 263 4.70 13.67 4.28
CA TYR A 263 5.82 14.08 5.12
C TYR A 263 5.65 15.46 5.75
N ASP A 264 4.53 16.17 5.48
CA ASP A 264 4.10 17.35 6.24
C ASP A 264 3.44 16.99 7.58
N PHE A 265 3.51 15.71 7.99
CA PHE A 265 2.94 15.15 9.20
C PHE A 265 1.42 15.26 9.30
N THR A 266 0.73 15.41 8.17
CA THR A 266 -0.73 15.45 8.12
C THR A 266 -1.32 14.28 7.37
N VAL A 267 -2.51 13.86 7.79
CA VAL A 267 -3.44 13.03 7.01
C VAL A 267 -4.62 13.89 6.63
N ARG A 268 -5.02 13.83 5.36
CA ARG A 268 -6.14 14.60 4.84
C ARG A 268 -7.20 13.66 4.28
N PHE A 269 -8.46 13.98 4.59
CA PHE A 269 -9.62 13.39 3.93
C PHE A 269 -10.16 14.44 2.96
N ILE A 270 -10.26 14.07 1.71
CA ILE A 270 -10.51 15.00 0.60
C ILE A 270 -11.66 14.45 -0.24
N THR A 271 -12.55 15.32 -0.68
CA THR A 271 -13.52 15.02 -1.74
C THR A 271 -13.11 15.74 -3.02
N PRO A 272 -13.25 15.10 -4.21
CA PRO A 272 -13.00 15.74 -5.50
C PRO A 272 -13.83 17.00 -5.76
N ASP A 273 -14.95 17.19 -5.05
CA ASP A 273 -15.78 18.38 -5.08
C ASP A 273 -15.18 19.60 -4.34
N PHE A 274 -13.87 19.54 -4.05
CA PHE A 274 -13.06 20.63 -3.46
C PHE A 274 -13.40 21.05 -2.02
N HIS A 275 -14.14 20.24 -1.26
CA HIS A 275 -14.36 20.49 0.15
C HIS A 275 -13.45 19.61 1.01
N TYR A 276 -12.50 20.24 1.74
CA TYR A 276 -11.75 19.56 2.79
C TYR A 276 -12.70 19.15 3.90
N LEU A 277 -12.93 17.84 4.10
CA LEU A 277 -13.89 17.35 5.10
C LEU A 277 -13.41 17.55 6.53
N GLN A 278 -12.11 17.51 6.80
CA GLN A 278 -11.45 17.87 8.08
C GLN A 278 -9.94 17.63 7.99
N HIS A 279 -9.14 18.44 8.71
CA HIS A 279 -7.75 18.14 9.03
C HIS A 279 -7.73 17.25 10.26
N PHE A 280 -7.44 15.96 10.10
CA PHE A 280 -7.04 15.13 11.22
C PHE A 280 -5.52 15.16 11.28
N TYR A 281 -4.97 15.74 12.33
CA TYR A 281 -3.58 15.53 12.69
C TYR A 281 -3.47 14.10 13.21
N LEU A 282 -3.08 13.16 12.36
CA LEU A 282 -2.54 11.92 12.87
C LEU A 282 -1.16 12.30 13.40
N LEU A 283 -1.08 12.53 14.72
CA LEU A 283 0.19 12.57 15.40
C LEU A 283 0.76 11.14 15.35
N ALA A 284 1.33 10.75 14.22
CA ALA A 284 2.42 9.80 14.24
C ALA A 284 3.53 10.55 14.97
N ILE A 285 3.56 10.45 16.30
CA ILE A 285 4.70 10.96 17.08
C ILE A 285 5.87 10.11 16.65
N LEU A 286 6.60 10.63 15.68
CA LEU A 286 7.97 10.24 15.43
C LEU A 286 8.74 10.85 16.62
N GLU A 287 8.99 10.05 17.65
CA GLU A 287 9.98 10.41 18.65
C GLU A 287 11.32 10.43 17.89
N PHE A 288 11.88 11.65 17.74
CA PHE A 288 13.25 11.87 17.32
C PHE A 288 14.23 11.40 18.38
#